data_a726720b8d748735928a582e9d5ec1b7
#
_entry.id   a726720b8d748735928a582e9d5ec1b7
#
_cell.length_a   1.000
_cell.length_b   1.000
_cell.length_c   1.000
_cell.angle_alpha   90.00
_cell.angle_beta   90.00
_cell.angle_gamma   90.00
#
_symmetry.space_group_name_H-M   'P 1'
#
loop_
_entity.id
_entity.type
_entity.pdbx_description
1 polymer ?
#
loop_
_entity_poly.entity_id
_entity_poly.type
_entity_poly.pdbx_seq_one_letter_code
_entity_poly.pdbx_strand_id
1 'polypeptide(L)'
;MQSGVPPKIAGKALKIPCTTKNFLKVWFDLLRPVHRLTPTEMRVAAAFVEHWYALSKTIKDDEQLNMILFSPKEKQKIYEEVGISYSHMRAAVIKLKQRGIIKNGKLNYSYIPIRQEGSPYRLIFIIDDSESAGTNNK
;
A
#
# COMPACT_ATOMS: atom_id res chain seq x y z
N MET A 1 -27.82 -6.51 11.41
CA MET A 1 -27.63 -5.87 11.24
C MET A 1 -27.44 -5.27 10.81
N GLN A 2 -27.71 -5.23 10.67
CA GLN A 2 -27.47 -4.49 10.18
C GLN A 2 -26.68 -3.94 10.47
N SER A 3 -26.09 -4.35 10.66
CA SER A 3 -25.42 -3.76 10.96
C SER A 3 -25.02 -2.86 10.82
N GLY A 4 -25.26 -3.13 10.90
CA GLY A 4 -24.50 -2.14 11.16
C GLY A 4 -24.64 -0.90 10.39
N VAL A 5 -24.35 -0.96 9.21
CA VAL A 5 -24.35 0.27 8.41
C VAL A 5 -25.77 0.62 8.02
N PRO A 6 -26.22 1.81 8.41
CA PRO A 6 -27.55 2.24 7.96
C PRO A 6 -27.59 2.33 6.45
N PRO A 7 -28.64 1.80 5.83
CA PRO A 7 -28.74 1.84 4.38
C PRO A 7 -28.70 3.24 3.78
N LYS A 8 -29.24 4.23 4.49
CA LYS A 8 -29.23 5.59 3.96
C LYS A 8 -27.83 6.17 3.91
N ILE A 9 -26.91 5.72 4.76
CA ILE A 9 -25.53 6.16 4.68
C ILE A 9 -24.86 5.53 3.48
N ALA A 10 -25.21 4.27 3.19
CA ALA A 10 -24.62 3.59 2.06
C ALA A 10 -24.94 4.29 0.74
N GLY A 11 -26.07 4.99 0.67
CA GLY A 11 -26.42 5.71 -0.53
C GLY A 11 -25.69 7.02 -0.73
N LYS A 12 -24.87 7.45 0.25
CA LYS A 12 -24.20 8.72 0.18
C LYS A 12 -22.70 8.53 0.19
N ALA A 13 -22.20 7.78 -0.76
CA ALA A 13 -20.79 7.50 -0.86
C ALA A 13 -20.09 8.65 -1.57
N LEU A 14 -18.91 8.98 -1.07
CA LEU A 14 -17.98 9.83 -1.79
C LEU A 14 -17.20 8.95 -2.73
N LYS A 15 -17.15 9.35 -3.99
CA LYS A 15 -16.47 8.55 -5.00
C LYS A 15 -15.21 9.28 -5.45
N ILE A 16 -14.11 8.56 -5.45
CA ILE A 16 -12.85 9.09 -5.95
C ILE A 16 -12.61 8.41 -7.29
N PRO A 17 -12.73 9.14 -8.40
CA PRO A 17 -12.51 8.52 -9.70
C PRO A 17 -11.04 8.14 -9.86
N CYS A 18 -10.80 6.91 -10.27
CA CYS A 18 -9.46 6.44 -10.54
C CYS A 18 -9.51 5.37 -11.61
N THR A 19 -8.39 5.22 -12.29
CA THR A 19 -8.23 4.17 -13.29
C THR A 19 -7.37 3.07 -12.69
N THR A 20 -7.34 1.92 -13.34
CA THR A 20 -6.43 0.85 -12.92
C THR A 20 -5.01 1.36 -12.87
N LYS A 21 -4.67 2.28 -13.76
CA LYS A 21 -3.31 2.79 -13.87
C LYS A 21 -2.93 3.70 -12.71
N ASN A 22 -3.84 4.54 -12.24
CA ASN A 22 -3.50 5.49 -11.17
C ASN A 22 -4.05 5.08 -9.81
N PHE A 23 -4.64 3.90 -9.71
CA PHE A 23 -5.28 3.47 -8.48
C PHE A 23 -4.29 3.43 -7.30
N LEU A 24 -3.08 2.90 -7.52
CA LEU A 24 -2.12 2.80 -6.43
C LEU A 24 -1.65 4.15 -5.94
N LYS A 25 -1.56 5.13 -6.83
CA LYS A 25 -1.23 6.49 -6.39
C LYS A 25 -2.30 7.01 -5.45
N VAL A 26 -3.56 6.83 -5.82
CA VAL A 26 -4.68 7.25 -4.96
C VAL A 26 -4.65 6.47 -3.65
N TRP A 27 -4.43 5.16 -3.73
CA TRP A 27 -4.37 4.29 -2.56
C TRP A 27 -3.34 4.76 -1.54
N PHE A 28 -2.10 4.99 -2.00
CA PHE A 28 -1.06 5.43 -1.08
C PHE A 28 -1.27 6.87 -0.61
N ASP A 29 -1.84 7.74 -1.46
CA ASP A 29 -2.16 9.10 -1.04
C ASP A 29 -3.18 9.09 0.11
N LEU A 30 -4.20 8.23 0.02
CA LEU A 30 -5.21 8.13 1.06
C LEU A 30 -4.66 7.57 2.37
N LEU A 31 -3.69 6.66 2.28
CA LEU A 31 -3.11 6.03 3.47
C LEU A 31 -1.97 6.83 4.07
N ARG A 32 -1.67 7.99 3.54
CA ARG A 32 -0.55 8.79 4.00
C ARG A 32 -0.55 9.07 5.50
N PRO A 33 -1.69 9.37 6.14
CA PRO A 33 -1.67 9.52 7.59
C PRO A 33 -1.19 8.29 8.34
N VAL A 34 -1.33 7.11 7.74
CA VAL A 34 -0.90 5.86 8.36
C VAL A 34 0.58 5.62 8.15
N HIS A 35 1.03 5.66 6.89
CA HIS A 35 2.42 5.29 6.57
C HIS A 35 3.39 6.46 6.62
N ARG A 36 2.92 7.69 6.45
CA ARG A 36 3.73 8.91 6.55
C ARG A 36 4.93 8.94 5.59
N LEU A 37 4.75 8.38 4.42
CA LEU A 37 5.81 8.37 3.41
C LEU A 37 5.83 9.68 2.64
N THR A 38 7.01 10.07 2.15
CA THR A 38 7.11 11.19 1.22
C THR A 38 6.57 10.78 -0.15
N PRO A 39 6.30 11.75 -1.05
CA PRO A 39 5.85 11.39 -2.39
C PRO A 39 6.78 10.44 -3.13
N THR A 40 8.10 10.63 -3.03
CA THR A 40 9.03 9.71 -3.68
C THR A 40 8.95 8.32 -3.08
N GLU A 41 8.87 8.24 -1.75
CA GLU A 41 8.75 6.95 -1.08
C GLU A 41 7.45 6.26 -1.45
N MET A 42 6.36 7.02 -1.60
CA MET A 42 5.10 6.45 -2.05
C MET A 42 5.20 5.90 -3.47
N ARG A 43 5.93 6.59 -4.35
CA ARG A 43 6.12 6.07 -5.71
C ARG A 43 6.91 4.77 -5.70
N VAL A 44 7.91 4.66 -4.83
CA VAL A 44 8.66 3.42 -4.69
C VAL A 44 7.76 2.32 -4.16
N ALA A 45 6.95 2.62 -3.14
CA ALA A 45 6.03 1.63 -2.58
C ALA A 45 5.04 1.16 -3.64
N ALA A 46 4.48 2.09 -4.41
CA ALA A 46 3.54 1.74 -5.47
C ALA A 46 4.20 0.85 -6.53
N ALA A 47 5.46 1.15 -6.86
CA ALA A 47 6.19 0.34 -7.84
C ALA A 47 6.41 -1.08 -7.32
N PHE A 48 6.74 -1.24 -6.04
CA PHE A 48 6.85 -2.58 -5.46
C PHE A 48 5.53 -3.34 -5.56
N VAL A 49 4.41 -2.67 -5.28
CA VAL A 49 3.11 -3.34 -5.38
C VAL A 49 2.79 -3.71 -6.83
N GLU A 50 3.12 -2.84 -7.79
CA GLU A 50 2.91 -3.17 -9.19
C GLU A 50 3.73 -4.40 -9.60
N HIS A 51 4.98 -4.45 -9.18
CA HIS A 51 5.82 -5.61 -9.48
C HIS A 51 5.30 -6.85 -8.78
N TRP A 52 4.76 -6.69 -7.57
CA TRP A 52 4.14 -7.80 -6.85
C TRP A 52 2.96 -8.35 -7.66
N TYR A 53 2.10 -7.48 -8.17
CA TYR A 53 0.98 -7.93 -9.01
C TYR A 53 1.48 -8.72 -10.22
N ALA A 54 2.51 -8.20 -10.89
CA ALA A 54 3.03 -8.86 -12.08
C ALA A 54 3.62 -10.23 -11.76
N LEU A 55 4.42 -10.31 -10.70
CA LEU A 55 5.06 -11.56 -10.33
C LEU A 55 4.03 -12.58 -9.82
N SER A 56 2.98 -12.12 -9.16
CA SER A 56 1.99 -13.04 -8.59
C SER A 56 1.18 -13.78 -9.65
N LYS A 57 1.22 -13.32 -10.88
CA LYS A 57 0.52 -14.01 -11.96
C LYS A 57 1.13 -15.36 -12.26
N THR A 58 2.44 -15.50 -12.08
CA THR A 58 3.14 -16.75 -12.41
C THR A 58 3.77 -17.42 -11.21
N ILE A 59 4.13 -16.68 -10.17
CA ILE A 59 4.78 -17.23 -8.99
C ILE A 59 3.75 -17.31 -7.87
N LYS A 60 3.40 -18.55 -7.48
CA LYS A 60 2.37 -18.75 -6.46
C LYS A 60 2.93 -18.94 -5.07
N ASP A 61 4.20 -19.32 -4.96
CA ASP A 61 4.83 -19.45 -3.67
C ASP A 61 5.21 -18.08 -3.13
N ASP A 62 4.72 -17.76 -1.95
CA ASP A 62 4.86 -16.44 -1.35
C ASP A 62 6.32 -16.09 -1.07
N GLU A 63 7.08 -17.05 -0.54
CA GLU A 63 8.46 -16.79 -0.22
C GLU A 63 9.30 -16.57 -1.46
N GLN A 64 9.06 -17.39 -2.48
CA GLN A 64 9.78 -17.24 -3.74
C GLN A 64 9.45 -15.91 -4.41
N LEU A 65 8.18 -15.51 -4.38
CA LEU A 65 7.76 -14.24 -4.97
C LEU A 65 8.49 -13.09 -4.30
N ASN A 66 8.51 -13.05 -2.99
CA ASN A 66 9.15 -11.96 -2.27
C ASN A 66 10.68 -11.99 -2.44
N MET A 67 11.27 -13.17 -2.53
CA MET A 67 12.69 -13.26 -2.79
C MET A 67 13.05 -12.64 -4.13
N ILE A 68 12.25 -12.87 -5.15
CA ILE A 68 12.48 -12.27 -6.47
C ILE A 68 12.18 -10.79 -6.44
N LEU A 69 11.09 -10.39 -5.78
CA LEU A 69 10.69 -9.00 -5.72
C LEU A 69 11.78 -8.12 -5.12
N PHE A 70 12.46 -8.60 -4.09
CA PHE A 70 13.49 -7.84 -3.42
C PHE A 70 14.91 -8.17 -3.89
N SER A 71 15.03 -8.90 -4.99
CA SER A 71 16.35 -9.17 -5.57
C SER A 71 16.95 -7.89 -6.12
N PRO A 72 18.29 -7.84 -6.22
CA PRO A 72 18.94 -6.64 -6.77
C PRO A 72 18.46 -6.32 -8.18
N LYS A 73 18.21 -7.33 -9.00
CA LYS A 73 17.76 -7.13 -10.37
C LYS A 73 16.40 -6.48 -10.43
N GLU A 74 15.48 -6.97 -9.61
CA GLU A 74 14.13 -6.43 -9.60
C GLU A 74 14.11 -5.03 -9.01
N LYS A 75 14.90 -4.79 -7.95
CA LYS A 75 14.99 -3.45 -7.37
C LYS A 75 15.58 -2.47 -8.36
N GLN A 76 16.52 -2.91 -9.19
CA GLN A 76 17.05 -2.03 -10.23
C GLN A 76 15.98 -1.60 -11.21
N LYS A 77 15.13 -2.53 -11.64
CA LYS A 77 14.01 -2.18 -12.50
C LYS A 77 13.12 -1.13 -11.87
N ILE A 78 12.87 -1.29 -10.57
CA ILE A 78 11.98 -0.39 -9.86
C ILE A 78 12.56 1.02 -9.78
N TYR A 79 13.84 1.17 -9.37
CA TYR A 79 14.35 2.52 -9.22
C TYR A 79 14.55 3.20 -10.59
N GLU A 80 14.77 2.43 -11.63
CA GLU A 80 14.83 3.00 -12.97
C GLU A 80 13.47 3.50 -13.43
N GLU A 81 12.41 2.73 -13.11
CA GLU A 81 11.04 3.16 -13.43
C GLU A 81 10.66 4.41 -12.67
N VAL A 82 11.02 4.47 -11.40
CA VAL A 82 10.69 5.63 -10.58
C VAL A 82 11.55 6.83 -10.95
N GLY A 83 12.72 6.59 -11.53
CA GLY A 83 13.61 7.67 -11.96
C GLY A 83 14.46 8.22 -10.84
N ILE A 84 14.90 7.39 -9.91
CA ILE A 84 15.74 7.81 -8.81
C ILE A 84 17.05 7.05 -8.83
N SER A 85 18.03 7.55 -8.09
CA SER A 85 19.35 6.92 -8.02
C SER A 85 19.30 5.69 -7.11
N TYR A 86 20.36 4.89 -7.20
CA TYR A 86 20.47 3.72 -6.34
C TYR A 86 20.49 4.11 -4.85
N SER A 87 21.19 5.19 -4.50
CA SER A 87 21.24 5.59 -3.10
C SER A 87 19.88 6.10 -2.62
N HIS A 88 19.12 6.80 -3.46
CA HIS A 88 17.77 7.20 -3.11
C HIS A 88 16.88 5.97 -2.94
N MET A 89 17.04 4.97 -3.78
CA MET A 89 16.29 3.73 -3.66
C MET A 89 16.58 3.03 -2.34
N ARG A 90 17.86 2.94 -1.96
CA ARG A 90 18.22 2.33 -0.68
C ARG A 90 17.60 3.06 0.50
N ALA A 91 17.65 4.39 0.47
CA ALA A 91 17.05 5.19 1.53
C ALA A 91 15.53 4.97 1.58
N ALA A 92 14.88 4.92 0.41
CA ALA A 92 13.45 4.68 0.37
C ALA A 92 13.09 3.31 0.94
N VAL A 93 13.85 2.27 0.59
CA VAL A 93 13.58 0.93 1.10
C VAL A 93 13.70 0.89 2.62
N ILE A 94 14.71 1.58 3.18
CA ILE A 94 14.85 1.66 4.63
C ILE A 94 13.59 2.28 5.24
N LYS A 95 13.09 3.35 4.63
CA LYS A 95 11.90 4.02 5.13
C LYS A 95 10.67 3.12 5.00
N LEU A 96 10.55 2.37 3.91
CA LEU A 96 9.44 1.44 3.75
C LEU A 96 9.46 0.37 4.84
N LYS A 97 10.66 -0.08 5.24
CA LYS A 97 10.79 -1.03 6.34
C LYS A 97 10.38 -0.39 7.66
N GLN A 98 10.82 0.84 7.90
CA GLN A 98 10.48 1.54 9.13
C GLN A 98 8.98 1.78 9.27
N ARG A 99 8.30 2.00 8.16
CA ARG A 99 6.87 2.30 8.15
C ARG A 99 5.99 1.07 7.98
N GLY A 100 6.58 -0.12 7.92
CA GLY A 100 5.82 -1.35 7.88
C GLY A 100 5.29 -1.74 6.52
N ILE A 101 5.68 -1.04 5.46
CA ILE A 101 5.33 -1.45 4.10
C ILE A 101 6.06 -2.75 3.75
N ILE A 102 7.33 -2.83 4.15
CA ILE A 102 8.12 -4.04 4.04
C ILE A 102 8.30 -4.57 5.45
N LYS A 103 7.95 -5.82 5.66
CA LYS A 103 7.95 -6.42 6.99
C LYS A 103 8.44 -7.85 6.90
N ASN A 104 9.48 -8.17 7.69
CA ASN A 104 10.05 -9.53 7.73
C ASN A 104 10.49 -10.00 6.34
N GLY A 105 11.10 -9.10 5.56
CA GLY A 105 11.58 -9.43 4.22
C GLY A 105 10.52 -9.61 3.18
N LYS A 106 9.28 -9.22 3.47
CA LYS A 106 8.15 -9.37 2.56
C LYS A 106 7.39 -8.07 2.45
N LEU A 107 6.71 -7.92 1.32
CA LEU A 107 5.76 -6.82 1.18
C LEU A 107 4.57 -7.09 2.09
N ASN A 108 4.20 -6.09 2.87
CA ASN A 108 3.09 -6.23 3.83
C ASN A 108 1.77 -6.25 3.07
N TYR A 109 1.04 -7.35 3.19
CA TYR A 109 -0.22 -7.52 2.46
C TYR A 109 -1.28 -6.50 2.83
N SER A 110 -1.18 -5.91 4.02
CA SER A 110 -2.13 -4.85 4.39
C SER A 110 -2.03 -3.66 3.46
N TYR A 111 -0.92 -3.49 2.78
CA TYR A 111 -0.72 -2.39 1.83
C TYR A 111 -0.88 -2.82 0.38
N ILE A 112 -1.27 -4.07 0.13
CA ILE A 112 -1.50 -4.54 -1.23
C ILE A 112 -3.01 -4.67 -1.44
N PRO A 113 -3.64 -3.68 -2.08
CA PRO A 113 -5.08 -3.77 -2.32
C PRO A 113 -5.39 -4.74 -3.44
N ILE A 114 -6.60 -5.29 -3.41
CA ILE A 114 -7.08 -6.09 -4.54
C ILE A 114 -7.50 -5.11 -5.62
N ARG A 115 -6.77 -5.11 -6.75
CA ARG A 115 -7.05 -4.19 -7.84
C ARG A 115 -7.89 -4.91 -8.88
N GLN A 116 -9.16 -4.60 -8.89
CA GLN A 116 -10.10 -5.27 -9.77
C GLN A 116 -11.04 -4.22 -10.36
N GLU A 117 -11.10 -4.16 -11.67
CA GLU A 117 -11.94 -3.20 -12.35
C GLU A 117 -13.41 -3.40 -11.97
N GLY A 118 -14.08 -2.30 -11.69
CA GLY A 118 -15.50 -2.35 -11.34
C GLY A 118 -15.79 -2.64 -9.89
N SER A 119 -14.76 -2.99 -9.10
CA SER A 119 -14.98 -3.30 -7.69
C SER A 119 -14.64 -2.08 -6.83
N PRO A 120 -15.54 -1.71 -5.91
CA PRO A 120 -15.26 -0.59 -5.02
C PRO A 120 -14.39 -1.00 -3.83
N TYR A 121 -13.63 -0.07 -3.33
CA TYR A 121 -12.97 -0.18 -2.02
C TYR A 121 -13.72 0.66 -1.03
N ARG A 122 -13.75 0.19 0.20
CA ARG A 122 -14.41 0.92 1.29
C ARG A 122 -13.39 1.29 2.34
N LEU A 123 -13.46 2.53 2.79
CA LEU A 123 -12.65 3.02 3.89
C LEU A 123 -13.55 3.11 5.10
N ILE A 124 -13.14 2.47 6.19
CA ILE A 124 -13.95 2.41 7.40
C ILE A 124 -13.20 3.13 8.51
N PHE A 125 -13.84 4.15 9.07
CA PHE A 125 -13.31 4.85 10.24
C PHE A 125 -13.93 4.24 11.48
N ILE A 126 -13.09 3.73 12.38
CA ILE A 126 -13.55 3.19 13.65
C ILE A 126 -13.11 4.15 14.74
N ILE A 127 -14.08 4.74 15.40
CA ILE A 127 -13.80 5.70 16.47
C ILE A 127 -13.74 4.93 17.78
N ASP A 128 -12.57 4.98 18.40
CA ASP A 128 -12.34 4.25 19.64
C ASP A 128 -11.64 5.19 20.64
N ASP A 129 -12.45 5.84 21.45
CA ASP A 129 -11.92 6.78 22.43
C ASP A 129 -11.10 6.12 23.52
N SER A 130 -11.40 4.87 23.83
CA SER A 130 -10.64 4.15 24.86
C SER A 130 -9.20 3.91 24.41
N GLU A 131 -8.99 3.61 23.13
CA GLU A 131 -7.65 3.45 22.61
C GLU A 131 -6.92 4.78 22.57
N SER A 132 -7.60 5.84 22.19
CA SER A 132 -7.01 7.18 22.15
C SER A 132 -6.57 7.60 23.55
N ALA A 133 -7.41 7.35 24.55
CA ALA A 133 -7.07 7.66 25.94
C ALA A 133 -5.86 6.86 26.40
N GLY A 134 -5.79 5.58 26.03
CA GLY A 134 -4.64 4.76 26.39
C GLY A 134 -3.37 5.28 25.75
N THR A 135 -3.43 5.75 24.53
CA THR A 135 -2.27 6.29 23.84
C THR A 135 -1.78 7.56 24.52
N ASN A 136 -2.70 8.39 24.99
CA ASN A 136 -2.32 9.64 25.62
C ASN A 136 -1.61 9.47 26.95
N ASN A 137 -1.69 8.30 27.53
CA ASN A 137 -1.04 8.04 28.79
C ASN A 137 0.44 7.72 28.66
N LYS A 138 0.93 7.70 27.45
CA LYS A 138 2.34 7.44 27.20
C LYS A 138 3.10 8.72 26.96
#